data_0320c01967620b54f0c259b62afd8016
#
_entry.id   0320c01967620b54f0c259b62afd8016
#
_cell.length_a   1.000
_cell.length_b   1.000
_cell.length_c   1.000
_cell.angle_alpha   90.00
_cell.angle_beta   90.00
_cell.angle_gamma   90.00
#
_symmetry.space_group_name_H-M   'P 1'
#
loop_
_entity.id
_entity.type
_entity.pdbx_description
1 polymer ?
#
loop_
_entity_poly.entity_id
_entity_poly.type
_entity_poly.pdbx_seq_one_letter_code
_entity_poly.pdbx_strand_id
1 'polypeptide(L)'
;MSKCLVTVEGGLGKNVMFTSILPALAKKYDEVYVISPYYDVFKSCSYVTDAFPMGQGNLYQDIALDEDCDILWKEPYTNCKFIKKQCHLFDAWAEELGIEINTTDNTPILDKIEEEYDQCVKLAKQVKDTVGEKFIIVQFCGGQSPIAPMQDAQGNPIAYNDKQEGLKRNYHKAQQLINLINKEYPDYKIIHFALENEPSYENTTKLKVPYLVYHLLAKDAFKVVCTDSSLQHLVSGVCKDVTVIWGETRPEHFGYNCNKNICAKNVKNTQPYFRPLGTSPAIVKFPTPEEVMEVVKCTEPGNY
;
A
#
# COMPACT_ATOMS: atom_id res chain seq x y z
N MET A 1 -18.26 -7.82 -28.00
CA MET A 1 -17.89 -7.28 -26.66
C MET A 1 -16.39 -7.24 -26.58
N SER A 2 -15.82 -6.08 -26.33
CA SER A 2 -14.38 -5.95 -26.19
C SER A 2 -13.93 -6.44 -24.82
N LYS A 3 -12.87 -7.27 -24.78
CA LYS A 3 -12.36 -7.87 -23.54
C LYS A 3 -10.90 -7.53 -23.35
N CYS A 4 -10.43 -7.46 -22.12
CA CYS A 4 -9.01 -7.44 -21.85
C CYS A 4 -8.62 -8.37 -20.68
N LEU A 5 -7.43 -8.94 -20.78
CA LEU A 5 -6.78 -9.70 -19.74
C LEU A 5 -5.54 -8.95 -19.28
N VAL A 6 -5.58 -8.41 -18.07
CA VAL A 6 -4.49 -7.61 -17.50
C VAL A 6 -3.68 -8.46 -16.53
N THR A 7 -2.36 -8.47 -16.68
CA THR A 7 -1.47 -9.08 -15.69
C THR A 7 -0.87 -8.00 -14.80
N VAL A 8 -1.11 -8.11 -13.48
CA VAL A 8 -0.58 -7.17 -12.47
C VAL A 8 0.33 -7.92 -11.51
N GLU A 9 1.63 -7.76 -11.70
CA GLU A 9 2.66 -8.35 -10.85
C GLU A 9 3.10 -7.42 -9.71
N GLY A 10 3.94 -7.95 -8.83
CA GLY A 10 4.57 -7.17 -7.76
C GLY A 10 3.85 -7.26 -6.41
N GLY A 11 4.17 -6.35 -5.50
CA GLY A 11 3.69 -6.38 -4.14
C GLY A 11 2.24 -5.93 -3.96
N LEU A 12 1.67 -6.23 -2.79
CA LEU A 12 0.29 -5.89 -2.44
C LEU A 12 -0.06 -4.42 -2.71
N GLY A 13 0.79 -3.47 -2.28
CA GLY A 13 0.53 -2.04 -2.48
C GLY A 13 0.36 -1.63 -3.94
N LYS A 14 1.19 -2.20 -4.84
CA LYS A 14 1.08 -1.98 -6.29
C LYS A 14 -0.26 -2.51 -6.83
N ASN A 15 -0.68 -3.70 -6.39
CA ASN A 15 -1.94 -4.31 -6.81
C ASN A 15 -3.15 -3.52 -6.33
N VAL A 16 -3.15 -3.08 -5.07
CA VAL A 16 -4.21 -2.23 -4.52
C VAL A 16 -4.27 -0.88 -5.27
N MET A 17 -3.11 -0.26 -5.52
CA MET A 17 -3.04 0.99 -6.28
C MET A 17 -3.62 0.83 -7.70
N PHE A 18 -3.39 -0.32 -8.35
CA PHE A 18 -3.92 -0.57 -9.70
C PHE A 18 -5.45 -0.52 -9.75
N THR A 19 -6.16 -0.83 -8.65
CA THR A 19 -7.63 -0.78 -8.65
C THR A 19 -8.18 0.62 -8.95
N SER A 20 -7.44 1.68 -8.66
CA SER A 20 -7.86 3.06 -8.94
C SER A 20 -7.89 3.43 -10.43
N ILE A 21 -7.24 2.65 -11.30
CA ILE A 21 -7.28 2.88 -12.75
C ILE A 21 -8.28 1.96 -13.47
N LEU A 22 -8.85 0.98 -12.79
CA LEU A 22 -9.83 0.05 -13.35
C LEU A 22 -11.08 0.74 -13.93
N PRO A 23 -11.62 1.84 -13.35
CA PRO A 23 -12.71 2.57 -13.98
C PRO A 23 -12.42 3.07 -15.40
N ALA A 24 -11.15 3.41 -15.67
CA ALA A 24 -10.73 3.84 -17.01
C ALA A 24 -10.60 2.65 -17.98
N LEU A 25 -10.15 1.50 -17.49
CA LEU A 25 -10.16 0.26 -18.29
C LEU A 25 -11.59 -0.20 -18.61
N ALA A 26 -12.49 -0.17 -17.64
CA ALA A 26 -13.90 -0.54 -17.82
C ALA A 26 -14.69 0.42 -18.75
N LYS A 27 -14.16 1.62 -19.02
CA LYS A 27 -14.70 2.49 -20.10
C LYS A 27 -14.25 2.07 -21.49
N LYS A 28 -13.09 1.42 -21.59
CA LYS A 28 -12.48 0.99 -22.84
C LYS A 28 -12.90 -0.43 -23.24
N TYR A 29 -13.12 -1.29 -22.24
CA TYR A 29 -13.44 -2.71 -22.42
C TYR A 29 -14.75 -3.06 -21.71
N ASP A 30 -15.58 -3.88 -22.35
CA ASP A 30 -16.83 -4.38 -21.78
C ASP A 30 -16.60 -5.40 -20.66
N GLU A 31 -15.49 -6.18 -20.76
CA GLU A 31 -15.07 -7.16 -19.76
C GLU A 31 -13.59 -6.98 -19.43
N VAL A 32 -13.29 -6.92 -18.12
CA VAL A 32 -11.93 -6.78 -17.60
C VAL A 32 -11.59 -7.98 -16.73
N TYR A 33 -10.63 -8.77 -17.16
CA TYR A 33 -10.09 -9.91 -16.44
C TYR A 33 -8.71 -9.57 -15.89
N VAL A 34 -8.40 -10.04 -14.66
CA VAL A 34 -7.10 -9.74 -14.02
C VAL A 34 -6.41 -11.01 -13.55
N ILE A 35 -5.12 -11.14 -13.86
CA ILE A 35 -4.23 -12.17 -13.29
C ILE A 35 -3.26 -11.48 -12.33
N SER A 36 -3.21 -11.96 -11.08
CA SER A 36 -2.37 -11.35 -10.05
C SER A 36 -2.03 -12.33 -8.92
N PRO A 37 -0.86 -12.17 -8.25
CA PRO A 37 -0.60 -12.86 -6.98
C PRO A 37 -1.55 -12.43 -5.86
N TYR A 38 -2.24 -11.28 -6.01
CA TYR A 38 -3.24 -10.73 -5.09
C TYR A 38 -4.61 -10.61 -5.79
N TYR A 39 -5.04 -11.69 -6.45
CA TYR A 39 -6.28 -11.72 -7.24
C TYR A 39 -7.53 -11.37 -6.42
N ASP A 40 -7.52 -11.64 -5.13
CA ASP A 40 -8.58 -11.29 -4.18
C ASP A 40 -8.78 -9.76 -4.02
N VAL A 41 -7.72 -8.95 -4.19
CA VAL A 41 -7.83 -7.49 -4.33
C VAL A 41 -8.75 -7.13 -5.49
N PHE A 42 -8.59 -7.80 -6.61
CA PHE A 42 -9.33 -7.52 -7.85
C PHE A 42 -10.75 -8.08 -7.82
N LYS A 43 -10.97 -9.25 -7.21
CA LYS A 43 -12.33 -9.75 -6.94
C LYS A 43 -13.14 -8.81 -6.04
N SER A 44 -12.45 -8.03 -5.21
CA SER A 44 -13.07 -7.02 -4.35
C SER A 44 -13.45 -5.71 -5.08
N CYS A 45 -13.31 -5.64 -6.41
CA CYS A 45 -13.52 -4.43 -7.20
C CYS A 45 -14.65 -4.63 -8.22
N SER A 46 -15.63 -3.71 -8.23
CA SER A 46 -16.79 -3.79 -9.12
C SER A 46 -16.47 -3.63 -10.61
N TYR A 47 -15.33 -3.09 -10.96
CA TYR A 47 -14.86 -2.88 -12.33
C TYR A 47 -14.16 -4.09 -12.95
N VAL A 48 -14.05 -5.20 -12.23
CA VAL A 48 -13.42 -6.45 -12.68
C VAL A 48 -14.51 -7.50 -12.92
N THR A 49 -14.47 -8.12 -14.08
CA THR A 49 -15.38 -9.22 -14.43
C THR A 49 -15.01 -10.48 -13.64
N ASP A 50 -13.74 -10.87 -13.64
CA ASP A 50 -13.19 -11.90 -12.75
C ASP A 50 -11.67 -11.73 -12.59
N ALA A 51 -11.11 -12.31 -11.52
CA ALA A 51 -9.69 -12.27 -11.23
C ALA A 51 -9.15 -13.64 -10.83
N PHE A 52 -7.93 -13.93 -11.24
CA PHE A 52 -7.32 -15.25 -11.15
C PHE A 52 -5.94 -15.20 -10.52
N PRO A 53 -5.55 -16.24 -9.76
CA PRO A 53 -4.21 -16.35 -9.22
C PRO A 53 -3.17 -16.54 -10.34
N MET A 54 -2.01 -15.93 -10.16
CA MET A 54 -0.88 -16.12 -11.07
C MET A 54 -0.42 -17.57 -11.09
N GLY A 55 -0.09 -18.09 -12.28
CA GLY A 55 0.43 -19.45 -12.45
C GLY A 55 -0.60 -20.54 -12.77
N GLN A 56 -1.88 -20.18 -12.93
CA GLN A 56 -2.88 -21.10 -13.51
C GLN A 56 -2.68 -21.13 -15.03
N GLY A 57 -1.93 -22.13 -15.52
CA GLY A 57 -1.40 -22.18 -16.88
C GLY A 57 -2.44 -22.20 -18.03
N ASN A 58 -3.68 -22.65 -17.78
CA ASN A 58 -4.70 -22.74 -18.82
C ASN A 58 -5.48 -21.43 -19.03
N LEU A 59 -5.45 -20.51 -18.06
CA LEU A 59 -6.24 -19.25 -18.13
C LEU A 59 -5.88 -18.37 -19.31
N TYR A 60 -4.58 -18.26 -19.63
CA TYR A 60 -4.16 -17.51 -20.81
C TYR A 60 -4.69 -18.14 -22.10
N GLN A 61 -4.79 -19.48 -22.15
CA GLN A 61 -5.31 -20.19 -23.32
C GLN A 61 -6.83 -20.01 -23.42
N ASP A 62 -7.57 -20.17 -22.33
CA ASP A 62 -9.01 -20.12 -22.32
C ASP A 62 -9.55 -18.72 -22.62
N ILE A 63 -8.87 -17.67 -22.15
CA ILE A 63 -9.27 -16.27 -22.35
C ILE A 63 -8.58 -15.69 -23.59
N ALA A 64 -7.30 -15.97 -23.81
CA ALA A 64 -6.52 -15.41 -24.90
C ALA A 64 -6.80 -16.05 -26.27
N LEU A 65 -7.44 -17.21 -26.33
CA LEU A 65 -7.94 -17.81 -27.57
C LEU A 65 -9.22 -17.11 -28.08
N ASP A 66 -9.84 -16.28 -27.26
CA ASP A 66 -10.90 -15.39 -27.69
C ASP A 66 -10.28 -14.27 -28.54
N GLU A 67 -10.58 -14.24 -29.84
CA GLU A 67 -10.00 -13.30 -30.81
C GLU A 67 -10.28 -11.82 -30.45
N ASP A 68 -11.29 -11.55 -29.61
CA ASP A 68 -11.69 -10.23 -29.16
C ASP A 68 -11.04 -9.81 -27.82
N CYS A 69 -10.02 -10.54 -27.32
CA CYS A 69 -9.38 -10.26 -26.05
C CYS A 69 -7.99 -9.63 -26.20
N ASP A 70 -7.82 -8.42 -25.73
CA ASP A 70 -6.52 -7.76 -25.62
C ASP A 70 -5.75 -8.29 -24.41
N ILE A 71 -4.49 -8.76 -24.61
CA ILE A 71 -3.60 -9.16 -23.53
C ILE A 71 -2.71 -7.99 -23.13
N LEU A 72 -2.89 -7.52 -21.89
CA LEU A 72 -2.21 -6.34 -21.35
C LEU A 72 -1.24 -6.76 -20.22
N TRP A 73 0.04 -6.88 -20.57
CA TRP A 73 1.10 -7.15 -19.59
C TRP A 73 2.11 -6.00 -19.63
N LYS A 74 1.94 -5.02 -18.75
CA LYS A 74 2.71 -3.78 -18.72
C LYS A 74 3.31 -3.53 -17.34
N GLU A 75 4.58 -3.11 -17.33
CA GLU A 75 5.33 -2.80 -16.11
C GLU A 75 5.59 -1.28 -16.02
N PRO A 76 4.79 -0.54 -15.25
CA PRO A 76 4.88 0.93 -15.19
C PRO A 76 6.18 1.43 -14.58
N TYR A 77 6.89 0.59 -13.80
CA TYR A 77 8.20 0.96 -13.26
C TYR A 77 9.28 1.10 -14.34
N THR A 78 9.05 0.60 -15.55
CA THR A 78 9.95 0.79 -16.69
C THR A 78 9.59 2.02 -17.54
N ASN A 79 8.49 2.69 -17.24
CA ASN A 79 8.10 3.91 -17.94
C ASN A 79 9.14 5.01 -17.77
N CYS A 80 9.56 5.63 -18.88
CA CYS A 80 10.63 6.63 -18.89
C CYS A 80 10.35 7.86 -18.04
N LYS A 81 9.09 8.34 -18.02
CA LYS A 81 8.69 9.50 -17.20
C LYS A 81 8.72 9.14 -15.72
N PHE A 82 8.25 7.94 -15.38
CA PHE A 82 8.27 7.46 -14.00
C PHE A 82 9.71 7.27 -13.48
N ILE A 83 10.60 6.64 -14.26
CA ILE A 83 12.02 6.50 -13.90
C ILE A 83 12.67 7.86 -13.66
N LYS A 84 12.32 8.88 -14.47
CA LYS A 84 12.79 10.26 -14.33
C LYS A 84 12.05 11.05 -13.24
N LYS A 85 11.11 10.44 -12.52
CA LYS A 85 10.28 11.08 -11.49
C LYS A 85 9.49 12.30 -12.00
N GLN A 86 8.95 12.18 -13.19
CA GLN A 86 8.18 13.22 -13.87
C GLN A 86 6.67 12.97 -13.83
N CYS A 87 6.24 11.80 -13.34
CA CYS A 87 4.84 11.45 -13.23
C CYS A 87 4.58 10.57 -12.02
N HIS A 88 3.32 10.46 -11.63
CA HIS A 88 2.84 9.49 -10.66
C HIS A 88 2.76 8.09 -11.29
N LEU A 89 2.75 7.03 -10.46
CA LEU A 89 2.63 5.66 -10.93
C LEU A 89 1.32 5.42 -11.69
N PHE A 90 0.24 6.12 -11.32
CA PHE A 90 -1.02 6.10 -12.08
C PHE A 90 -0.85 6.57 -13.52
N ASP A 91 -0.14 7.69 -13.72
CA ASP A 91 0.09 8.26 -15.05
C ASP A 91 0.94 7.31 -15.90
N ALA A 92 1.93 6.66 -15.27
CA ALA A 92 2.77 5.66 -15.94
C ALA A 92 1.92 4.48 -16.42
N TRP A 93 1.02 3.96 -15.60
CA TRP A 93 0.10 2.91 -16.03
C TRP A 93 -0.85 3.39 -17.13
N ALA A 94 -1.42 4.58 -16.99
CA ALA A 94 -2.32 5.12 -17.99
C ALA A 94 -1.64 5.22 -19.37
N GLU A 95 -0.40 5.71 -19.39
CA GLU A 95 0.40 5.80 -20.62
C GLU A 95 0.69 4.40 -21.20
N GLU A 96 1.13 3.44 -20.37
CA GLU A 96 1.46 2.08 -20.83
C GLU A 96 0.24 1.28 -21.32
N LEU A 97 -0.95 1.55 -20.76
CA LEU A 97 -2.20 0.89 -21.13
C LEU A 97 -3.01 1.64 -22.20
N GLY A 98 -2.57 2.85 -22.58
CA GLY A 98 -3.25 3.70 -23.54
C GLY A 98 -4.66 4.06 -23.08
N ILE A 99 -4.80 4.49 -21.81
CA ILE A 99 -6.06 4.93 -21.19
C ILE A 99 -5.92 6.33 -20.62
N GLU A 100 -7.03 7.05 -20.54
CA GLU A 100 -7.09 8.36 -19.88
C GLU A 100 -7.63 8.20 -18.46
N ILE A 101 -6.94 8.76 -17.48
CA ILE A 101 -7.34 8.77 -16.07
C ILE A 101 -7.53 10.20 -15.56
N ASN A 102 -8.40 10.34 -14.56
CA ASN A 102 -8.46 11.58 -13.79
C ASN A 102 -7.49 11.47 -12.61
N THR A 103 -6.39 12.22 -12.65
CA THR A 103 -5.31 12.15 -11.65
C THR A 103 -5.63 12.77 -10.31
N THR A 104 -6.77 13.46 -10.15
CA THR A 104 -7.08 14.21 -8.93
C THR A 104 -7.72 13.39 -7.82
N ASP A 105 -8.45 12.30 -8.15
CA ASP A 105 -9.23 11.51 -7.19
C ASP A 105 -9.00 10.00 -7.30
N ASN A 106 -7.78 9.58 -7.65
CA ASN A 106 -7.47 8.17 -7.86
C ASN A 106 -7.20 7.45 -6.53
N THR A 107 -8.24 7.18 -5.75
CA THR A 107 -8.13 6.29 -4.59
C THR A 107 -8.43 4.84 -4.99
N PRO A 108 -7.86 3.86 -4.28
CA PRO A 108 -8.14 2.44 -4.53
C PRO A 108 -9.61 2.09 -4.34
N ILE A 109 -10.10 1.15 -5.16
CA ILE A 109 -11.49 0.71 -5.17
C ILE A 109 -11.55 -0.75 -4.77
N LEU A 110 -12.12 -1.01 -3.58
CA LEU A 110 -12.33 -2.34 -3.00
C LEU A 110 -13.77 -2.42 -2.47
N ASP A 111 -14.73 -2.14 -3.34
CA ASP A 111 -16.13 -1.90 -2.99
C ASP A 111 -16.97 -3.17 -2.82
N LYS A 112 -16.46 -4.35 -3.24
CA LYS A 112 -17.14 -5.65 -3.13
C LYS A 112 -16.62 -6.55 -2.00
N ILE A 113 -15.75 -6.09 -1.10
CA ILE A 113 -15.21 -6.95 -0.04
C ILE A 113 -16.35 -7.55 0.82
N GLU A 114 -17.37 -6.77 1.12
CA GLU A 114 -18.49 -7.20 1.96
C GLU A 114 -19.36 -8.26 1.29
N GLU A 115 -19.40 -8.27 -0.05
CA GLU A 115 -20.16 -9.23 -0.84
C GLU A 115 -19.36 -10.52 -1.09
N GLU A 116 -18.07 -10.40 -1.39
CA GLU A 116 -17.21 -11.49 -1.85
C GLU A 116 -16.50 -12.23 -0.70
N TYR A 117 -16.27 -11.56 0.44
CA TYR A 117 -15.41 -12.07 1.52
C TYR A 117 -16.06 -12.04 2.90
N ASP A 118 -17.15 -12.80 3.07
CA ASP A 118 -17.88 -13.01 4.33
C ASP A 118 -16.96 -13.27 5.54
N GLN A 119 -15.89 -14.03 5.33
CA GLN A 119 -14.93 -14.35 6.39
C GLN A 119 -14.17 -13.11 6.84
N CYS A 120 -13.80 -12.21 5.92
CA CYS A 120 -13.14 -10.94 6.27
C CYS A 120 -14.08 -10.04 7.07
N VAL A 121 -15.36 -9.99 6.69
CA VAL A 121 -16.40 -9.23 7.41
C VAL A 121 -16.56 -9.75 8.84
N LYS A 122 -16.67 -11.08 9.01
CA LYS A 122 -16.75 -11.72 10.34
C LYS A 122 -15.53 -11.44 11.20
N LEU A 123 -14.32 -11.54 10.62
CA LEU A 123 -13.08 -11.22 11.33
C LEU A 123 -12.99 -9.74 11.71
N ALA A 124 -13.36 -8.83 10.82
CA ALA A 124 -13.37 -7.39 11.13
C ALA A 124 -14.31 -7.08 12.30
N LYS A 125 -15.50 -7.73 12.33
CA LYS A 125 -16.43 -7.62 13.45
C LYS A 125 -15.82 -8.16 14.74
N GLN A 126 -15.23 -9.36 14.74
CA GLN A 126 -14.58 -9.96 15.91
C GLN A 126 -13.45 -9.07 16.47
N VAL A 127 -12.67 -8.45 15.58
CA VAL A 127 -11.64 -7.48 15.99
C VAL A 127 -12.30 -6.30 16.71
N LYS A 128 -13.33 -5.69 16.13
CA LYS A 128 -14.05 -4.57 16.76
C LYS A 128 -14.69 -4.97 18.10
N ASP A 129 -15.28 -6.15 18.21
CA ASP A 129 -15.83 -6.66 19.45
C ASP A 129 -14.75 -6.82 20.55
N THR A 130 -13.50 -7.10 20.17
CA THR A 130 -12.37 -7.29 21.08
C THR A 130 -11.69 -5.98 21.47
N VAL A 131 -11.45 -5.09 20.51
CA VAL A 131 -10.71 -3.84 20.76
C VAL A 131 -11.61 -2.66 21.11
N GLY A 132 -12.89 -2.74 20.79
CA GLY A 132 -13.88 -1.67 20.94
C GLY A 132 -13.97 -0.79 19.70
N GLU A 133 -14.89 0.19 19.75
CA GLU A 133 -15.17 1.09 18.61
C GLU A 133 -14.14 2.22 18.45
N LYS A 134 -13.37 2.52 19.50
CA LYS A 134 -12.38 3.59 19.49
C LYS A 134 -10.98 3.02 19.26
N PHE A 135 -10.50 3.08 18.02
CA PHE A 135 -9.17 2.59 17.69
C PHE A 135 -8.46 3.42 16.62
N ILE A 136 -7.13 3.31 16.65
CA ILE A 136 -6.19 3.89 15.68
C ILE A 136 -5.40 2.73 15.06
N ILE A 137 -5.23 2.72 13.75
CA ILE A 137 -4.43 1.71 13.05
C ILE A 137 -3.03 2.26 12.78
N VAL A 138 -1.99 1.47 13.04
CA VAL A 138 -0.60 1.87 12.76
C VAL A 138 0.16 0.80 11.99
N GLN A 139 1.11 1.24 11.13
CA GLN A 139 2.11 0.39 10.50
C GLN A 139 3.39 1.19 10.27
N PHE A 140 4.52 0.70 10.77
CA PHE A 140 5.79 1.42 10.70
C PHE A 140 6.88 0.70 9.90
N CYS A 141 6.57 -0.48 9.36
CA CYS A 141 7.41 -1.21 8.42
C CYS A 141 6.77 -1.22 7.04
N GLY A 142 7.54 -0.87 6.02
CA GLY A 142 7.08 -0.84 4.62
C GLY A 142 8.11 -1.42 3.67
N GLY A 143 7.67 -1.76 2.45
CA GLY A 143 8.52 -2.42 1.48
C GLY A 143 8.58 -3.94 1.69
N GLN A 144 9.61 -4.58 1.16
CA GLN A 144 9.86 -5.98 1.49
C GLN A 144 10.30 -6.02 2.96
N SER A 145 9.38 -6.43 3.82
CA SER A 145 9.77 -6.99 5.09
C SER A 145 10.78 -8.10 4.79
N PRO A 146 11.94 -8.18 5.45
CA PRO A 146 12.88 -9.24 5.19
C PRO A 146 12.21 -10.56 5.54
N ILE A 147 11.57 -11.18 4.55
CA ILE A 147 11.00 -12.54 4.64
C ILE A 147 12.13 -13.55 4.87
N ALA A 148 13.35 -13.20 4.44
CA ALA A 148 14.58 -13.86 4.87
C ALA A 148 15.43 -12.85 5.66
N PRO A 149 16.06 -13.24 6.77
CA PRO A 149 17.06 -12.41 7.38
C PRO A 149 18.07 -12.03 6.30
N MET A 150 18.38 -10.73 6.18
CA MET A 150 19.46 -10.31 5.30
C MET A 150 20.69 -11.14 5.68
N GLN A 151 21.25 -11.80 4.69
CA GLN A 151 22.48 -12.57 4.91
C GLN A 151 23.68 -11.68 4.56
N ASP A 152 24.73 -11.78 5.35
CA ASP A 152 26.02 -11.21 4.98
C ASP A 152 26.62 -11.94 3.75
N ALA A 153 27.76 -11.48 3.28
CA ALA A 153 28.45 -12.11 2.14
C ALA A 153 28.85 -13.58 2.40
N GLN A 154 28.78 -14.04 3.65
CA GLN A 154 29.07 -15.40 4.10
C GLN A 154 27.80 -16.23 4.31
N GLY A 155 26.60 -15.66 4.08
CA GLY A 155 25.34 -16.36 4.23
C GLY A 155 24.80 -16.40 5.67
N ASN A 156 25.40 -15.67 6.62
CA ASN A 156 24.92 -15.61 7.99
C ASN A 156 23.75 -14.62 8.09
N PRO A 157 22.69 -14.93 8.86
CA PRO A 157 21.59 -14.00 9.06
C PRO A 157 22.08 -12.76 9.79
N ILE A 158 21.92 -11.60 9.15
CA ILE A 158 22.11 -10.29 9.79
C ILE A 158 20.90 -10.05 10.68
N ALA A 159 21.11 -10.04 11.99
CA ALA A 159 20.04 -9.72 12.92
C ALA A 159 19.48 -8.33 12.60
N TYR A 160 18.16 -8.23 12.51
CA TYR A 160 17.46 -6.94 12.47
C TYR A 160 17.82 -6.20 13.76
N ASN A 161 18.69 -5.23 13.67
CA ASN A 161 19.02 -4.40 14.81
C ASN A 161 18.55 -2.96 14.54
N ASP A 162 18.12 -2.28 15.60
CA ASP A 162 17.64 -0.89 15.57
C ASP A 162 18.69 0.11 15.03
N LYS A 163 19.94 -0.34 14.85
CA LYS A 163 21.03 0.46 14.29
C LYS A 163 21.06 0.49 12.76
N GLN A 164 20.22 -0.29 12.08
CA GLN A 164 19.97 -0.11 10.66
C GLN A 164 19.01 1.07 10.45
N GLU A 165 19.40 2.22 10.97
CA GLU A 165 18.80 3.50 10.64
C GLU A 165 18.73 3.60 9.12
N GLY A 166 17.51 3.60 8.57
CA GLY A 166 17.33 3.96 7.18
C GLY A 166 17.09 2.83 6.20
N LEU A 167 16.57 1.69 6.60
CA LEU A 167 15.93 0.81 5.64
C LEU A 167 14.68 1.49 5.09
N LYS A 168 14.91 2.26 4.02
CA LYS A 168 13.97 2.77 2.99
C LYS A 168 12.60 3.27 3.48
N ARG A 169 11.81 2.43 4.16
CA ARG A 169 10.43 2.68 4.54
C ARG A 169 10.11 2.29 5.98
N ASN A 170 11.11 1.93 6.79
CA ASN A 170 10.90 1.52 8.18
C ASN A 170 11.14 2.71 9.11
N TYR A 171 10.09 3.11 9.82
CA TYR A 171 10.17 4.22 10.77
C TYR A 171 10.73 3.73 12.12
N HIS A 172 12.02 3.88 12.34
CA HIS A 172 12.75 3.36 13.50
C HIS A 172 12.35 3.98 14.85
N LYS A 173 11.65 5.12 14.87
CA LYS A 173 11.15 5.78 16.09
C LYS A 173 9.71 5.41 16.42
N ALA A 174 9.24 4.25 15.94
CA ALA A 174 7.85 3.83 16.04
C ALA A 174 7.34 3.78 17.48
N GLN A 175 8.11 3.19 18.43
CA GLN A 175 7.68 3.12 19.82
C GLN A 175 7.51 4.50 20.47
N GLN A 176 8.40 5.45 20.15
CA GLN A 176 8.28 6.81 20.67
C GLN A 176 7.03 7.51 20.14
N LEU A 177 6.72 7.34 18.84
CA LEU A 177 5.51 7.88 18.24
C LEU A 177 4.25 7.25 18.84
N ILE A 178 4.23 5.92 19.04
CA ILE A 178 3.13 5.22 19.70
C ILE A 178 2.88 5.80 21.10
N ASN A 179 3.93 6.05 21.86
CA ASN A 179 3.80 6.65 23.20
C ASN A 179 3.17 8.05 23.15
N LEU A 180 3.51 8.87 22.13
CA LEU A 180 2.88 10.18 21.92
C LEU A 180 1.41 10.02 21.50
N ILE A 181 1.08 9.09 20.62
CA ILE A 181 -0.30 8.81 20.21
C ILE A 181 -1.13 8.36 21.41
N ASN A 182 -0.64 7.44 22.24
CA ASN A 182 -1.33 6.99 23.45
C ASN A 182 -1.55 8.12 24.45
N LYS A 183 -0.58 9.02 24.59
CA LYS A 183 -0.71 10.19 25.47
C LYS A 183 -1.78 11.19 24.99
N GLU A 184 -1.87 11.40 23.69
CA GLU A 184 -2.81 12.34 23.08
C GLU A 184 -4.23 11.75 22.98
N TYR A 185 -4.33 10.46 22.70
CA TYR A 185 -5.60 9.75 22.49
C TYR A 185 -5.74 8.56 23.47
N PRO A 186 -5.79 8.79 24.79
CA PRO A 186 -5.73 7.74 25.81
C PRO A 186 -6.94 6.78 25.77
N ASP A 187 -8.07 7.23 25.21
CA ASP A 187 -9.30 6.43 25.09
C ASP A 187 -9.29 5.49 23.85
N TYR A 188 -8.30 5.60 23.00
CA TYR A 188 -8.22 4.82 21.77
C TYR A 188 -7.25 3.65 21.89
N LYS A 189 -7.67 2.47 21.45
CA LYS A 189 -6.78 1.31 21.32
C LYS A 189 -5.94 1.45 20.06
N ILE A 190 -4.68 1.08 20.12
CA ILE A 190 -3.80 1.07 18.94
C ILE A 190 -3.71 -0.35 18.39
N ILE A 191 -4.17 -0.51 17.14
CA ILE A 191 -4.07 -1.74 16.36
C ILE A 191 -2.82 -1.64 15.49
N HIS A 192 -1.91 -2.60 15.61
CA HIS A 192 -0.70 -2.66 14.80
C HIS A 192 -0.86 -3.67 13.66
N PHE A 193 -0.91 -3.16 12.42
CA PHE A 193 -0.81 -3.99 11.23
C PHE A 193 0.66 -4.38 11.02
N ALA A 194 0.97 -5.65 11.18
CA ALA A 194 2.33 -6.12 11.07
C ALA A 194 2.40 -7.57 10.60
N LEU A 195 3.41 -7.87 9.83
CA LEU A 195 3.77 -9.24 9.50
C LEU A 195 4.35 -9.96 10.74
N GLU A 196 4.44 -11.28 10.66
CA GLU A 196 4.85 -12.09 11.81
C GLU A 196 6.23 -11.74 12.35
N ASN A 197 7.16 -11.48 11.44
CA ASN A 197 8.56 -11.15 11.72
C ASN A 197 8.82 -9.65 11.97
N GLU A 198 7.79 -8.79 11.91
CA GLU A 198 7.93 -7.38 12.22
C GLU A 198 7.93 -7.14 13.74
N PRO A 199 8.57 -6.06 14.22
CA PRO A 199 8.63 -5.73 15.64
C PRO A 199 7.24 -5.66 16.27
N SER A 200 7.14 -6.06 17.54
CA SER A 200 5.98 -5.77 18.38
C SER A 200 6.28 -4.53 19.20
N TYR A 201 5.28 -3.67 19.36
CA TYR A 201 5.39 -2.42 20.12
C TYR A 201 4.55 -2.49 21.38
N GLU A 202 5.04 -1.87 22.46
CA GLU A 202 4.29 -1.73 23.69
C GLU A 202 3.02 -0.90 23.48
N ASN A 203 1.97 -1.20 24.24
CA ASN A 203 0.68 -0.54 24.16
C ASN A 203 -0.01 -0.63 22.79
N THR A 204 0.28 -1.68 22.03
CA THR A 204 -0.40 -1.97 20.77
C THR A 204 -0.95 -3.40 20.75
N THR A 205 -2.03 -3.61 19.99
CA THR A 205 -2.54 -4.95 19.68
C THR A 205 -2.08 -5.33 18.27
N LYS A 206 -1.10 -6.24 18.19
CA LYS A 206 -0.65 -6.79 16.90
C LYS A 206 -1.68 -7.80 16.41
N LEU A 207 -2.28 -7.55 15.25
CA LEU A 207 -3.26 -8.44 14.65
C LEU A 207 -2.63 -9.30 13.54
N LYS A 208 -3.04 -10.58 13.50
CA LYS A 208 -2.73 -11.52 12.42
C LYS A 208 -4.02 -11.85 11.67
N VAL A 209 -4.42 -10.95 10.77
CA VAL A 209 -5.63 -11.10 9.95
C VAL A 209 -5.31 -10.84 8.47
N PRO A 210 -6.11 -11.34 7.53
CA PRO A 210 -5.96 -11.02 6.11
C PRO A 210 -5.97 -9.50 5.88
N TYR A 211 -5.22 -9.04 4.88
CA TYR A 211 -5.05 -7.60 4.63
C TYR A 211 -6.36 -6.88 4.26
N LEU A 212 -7.33 -7.57 3.63
CA LEU A 212 -8.64 -7.00 3.34
C LEU A 212 -9.43 -6.63 4.61
N VAL A 213 -9.15 -7.30 5.74
CA VAL A 213 -9.74 -6.95 7.04
C VAL A 213 -9.34 -5.54 7.48
N TYR A 214 -8.11 -5.10 7.16
CA TYR A 214 -7.66 -3.74 7.49
C TYR A 214 -8.37 -2.67 6.68
N HIS A 215 -8.75 -2.96 5.42
CA HIS A 215 -9.60 -2.06 4.64
C HIS A 215 -10.98 -1.88 5.33
N LEU A 216 -11.58 -2.98 5.80
CA LEU A 216 -12.86 -2.93 6.49
C LEU A 216 -12.76 -2.20 7.85
N LEU A 217 -11.69 -2.45 8.61
CA LEU A 217 -11.45 -1.75 9.87
C LEU A 217 -11.19 -0.26 9.66
N ALA A 218 -10.53 0.11 8.57
CA ALA A 218 -10.19 1.51 8.27
C ALA A 218 -11.41 2.40 8.07
N LYS A 219 -12.56 1.84 7.66
CA LYS A 219 -13.83 2.59 7.55
C LYS A 219 -14.26 3.21 8.88
N ASP A 220 -13.96 2.53 9.99
CA ASP A 220 -14.35 2.92 11.36
C ASP A 220 -13.17 3.43 12.19
N ALA A 221 -11.95 3.35 11.68
CA ALA A 221 -10.77 3.82 12.38
C ALA A 221 -10.81 5.34 12.56
N PHE A 222 -10.50 5.80 13.78
CA PHE A 222 -10.38 7.24 14.06
C PHE A 222 -9.25 7.87 13.25
N LYS A 223 -8.11 7.20 13.17
CA LYS A 223 -6.93 7.61 12.40
C LYS A 223 -6.15 6.39 11.91
N VAL A 224 -5.41 6.58 10.82
CA VAL A 224 -4.37 5.64 10.40
C VAL A 224 -3.03 6.38 10.34
N VAL A 225 -1.98 5.81 10.94
CA VAL A 225 -0.61 6.36 10.88
C VAL A 225 0.31 5.28 10.35
N CYS A 226 0.86 5.47 9.17
CA CYS A 226 1.70 4.45 8.54
C CYS A 226 2.89 5.04 7.80
N THR A 227 3.83 4.19 7.44
CA THR A 227 4.86 4.52 6.44
C THR A 227 4.32 4.26 5.04
N ASP A 228 5.11 4.59 4.00
CA ASP A 228 4.83 4.16 2.63
C ASP A 228 4.86 2.63 2.54
N SER A 229 3.68 2.04 2.60
CA SER A 229 3.45 0.60 2.69
C SER A 229 2.14 0.22 2.02
N SER A 230 1.82 -1.07 1.95
CA SER A 230 0.54 -1.54 1.43
C SER A 230 -0.66 -1.01 2.23
N LEU A 231 -0.48 -0.71 3.52
CA LEU A 231 -1.56 -0.18 4.35
C LEU A 231 -2.07 1.17 3.83
N GLN A 232 -1.18 2.12 3.44
CA GLN A 232 -1.64 3.39 2.89
C GLN A 232 -2.59 3.19 1.70
N HIS A 233 -2.27 2.23 0.83
CA HIS A 233 -3.12 1.96 -0.34
C HIS A 233 -4.45 1.31 0.05
N LEU A 234 -4.45 0.41 1.02
CA LEU A 234 -5.67 -0.25 1.50
C LEU A 234 -6.66 0.71 2.18
N VAL A 235 -6.16 1.80 2.79
CA VAL A 235 -6.99 2.68 3.64
C VAL A 235 -7.30 4.03 3.01
N SER A 236 -6.53 4.45 1.98
CA SER A 236 -6.78 5.71 1.29
C SER A 236 -8.14 5.71 0.59
N GLY A 237 -8.91 6.77 0.81
CA GLY A 237 -10.26 6.89 0.27
C GLY A 237 -11.36 6.29 1.15
N VAL A 238 -11.03 5.45 2.15
CA VAL A 238 -12.02 4.88 3.09
C VAL A 238 -11.84 5.39 4.52
N CYS A 239 -10.61 5.54 5.00
CA CYS A 239 -10.34 6.24 6.25
C CYS A 239 -10.27 7.76 6.01
N LYS A 240 -10.93 8.54 6.87
CA LYS A 240 -10.99 10.01 6.75
C LYS A 240 -9.71 10.71 7.18
N ASP A 241 -8.89 10.05 7.98
CA ASP A 241 -7.69 10.65 8.57
C ASP A 241 -6.51 9.69 8.49
N VAL A 242 -5.74 9.80 7.41
CA VAL A 242 -4.56 8.98 7.13
C VAL A 242 -3.32 9.85 7.13
N THR A 243 -2.35 9.55 8.00
CA THR A 243 -1.02 10.17 7.99
C THR A 243 0.02 9.17 7.48
N VAL A 244 0.75 9.54 6.43
CA VAL A 244 1.78 8.71 5.80
C VAL A 244 3.17 9.32 6.01
N ILE A 245 4.08 8.53 6.57
CA ILE A 245 5.47 8.90 6.81
C ILE A 245 6.32 8.38 5.65
N TRP A 246 6.88 9.29 4.87
CA TRP A 246 7.66 8.98 3.69
C TRP A 246 9.15 8.94 4.00
N GLY A 247 9.78 7.84 3.63
CA GLY A 247 11.22 7.65 3.73
C GLY A 247 11.92 7.99 2.41
N GLU A 248 12.34 6.96 1.69
CA GLU A 248 13.07 7.08 0.42
C GLU A 248 12.15 7.37 -0.77
N THR A 249 10.91 6.92 -0.70
CA THR A 249 9.84 7.19 -1.68
C THR A 249 9.15 8.52 -1.39
N ARG A 250 8.32 8.99 -2.31
CA ARG A 250 7.69 10.31 -2.23
C ARG A 250 6.20 10.25 -2.60
N PRO A 251 5.35 11.06 -1.94
CA PRO A 251 3.92 11.09 -2.22
C PRO A 251 3.60 11.52 -3.66
N GLU A 252 4.43 12.36 -4.28
CA GLU A 252 4.25 12.81 -5.66
C GLU A 252 4.27 11.67 -6.68
N HIS A 253 4.76 10.48 -6.28
CA HIS A 253 4.88 9.32 -7.17
C HIS A 253 4.05 8.12 -6.74
N PHE A 254 3.68 8.03 -5.45
CA PHE A 254 2.97 6.86 -4.89
C PHE A 254 1.86 7.23 -3.90
N GLY A 255 1.69 8.51 -3.59
CA GLY A 255 0.77 8.97 -2.56
C GLY A 255 -0.62 9.31 -3.08
N TYR A 256 -1.45 9.74 -2.17
CA TYR A 256 -2.81 10.19 -2.44
C TYR A 256 -3.02 11.58 -1.84
N ASN A 257 -3.75 12.43 -2.57
CA ASN A 257 -4.03 13.81 -2.14
C ASN A 257 -4.95 13.88 -0.91
N CYS A 258 -5.71 12.81 -0.66
CA CYS A 258 -6.58 12.71 0.53
C CYS A 258 -5.80 12.42 1.82
N ASN A 259 -4.52 12.07 1.74
CA ASN A 259 -3.69 11.77 2.89
C ASN A 259 -2.91 12.99 3.37
N LYS A 260 -2.52 12.97 4.65
CA LYS A 260 -1.51 13.85 5.23
C LYS A 260 -0.15 13.19 5.04
N ASN A 261 0.74 13.84 4.28
CA ASN A 261 2.03 13.28 3.90
C ASN A 261 3.16 14.04 4.58
N ILE A 262 4.00 13.35 5.35
CA ILE A 262 5.20 13.94 5.96
C ILE A 262 6.45 13.21 5.45
N CYS A 263 7.40 13.95 4.90
CA CYS A 263 8.54 13.42 4.19
C CYS A 263 9.85 13.52 4.97
N ALA A 264 10.74 12.55 4.78
CA ALA A 264 12.12 12.62 5.26
C ALA A 264 12.84 13.84 4.67
N LYS A 265 13.58 14.56 5.52
CA LYS A 265 14.17 15.88 5.21
C LYS A 265 15.35 15.80 4.23
N ASN A 266 16.05 14.67 4.16
CA ASN A 266 17.28 14.53 3.38
C ASN A 266 17.13 13.75 2.08
N VAL A 267 15.93 13.28 1.76
CA VAL A 267 15.66 12.57 0.52
C VAL A 267 15.27 13.57 -0.56
N LYS A 268 16.19 13.79 -1.49
CA LYS A 268 15.93 14.65 -2.64
C LYS A 268 15.10 13.87 -3.67
N ASN A 269 14.19 14.56 -4.33
CA ASN A 269 13.35 14.01 -5.40
C ASN A 269 14.15 13.57 -6.66
N THR A 270 15.45 13.80 -6.67
CA THR A 270 16.35 13.50 -7.81
C THR A 270 16.99 12.12 -7.76
N GLN A 271 16.80 11.34 -6.68
CA GLN A 271 17.41 9.99 -6.59
C GLN A 271 16.52 8.96 -7.30
N PRO A 272 17.08 8.08 -8.18
CA PRO A 272 16.29 7.04 -8.83
C PRO A 272 15.74 6.05 -7.80
N TYR A 273 14.51 5.54 -8.01
CA TYR A 273 13.93 4.50 -7.15
C TYR A 273 14.67 3.18 -7.22
N PHE A 274 15.26 2.90 -8.38
CA PHE A 274 16.09 1.73 -8.59
C PHE A 274 17.55 2.15 -8.55
N ARG A 275 18.28 1.61 -7.57
CA ARG A 275 19.72 1.88 -7.44
C ARG A 275 20.50 0.88 -8.26
N PRO A 276 21.64 1.29 -8.85
CA PRO A 276 22.60 0.34 -9.39
C PRO A 276 23.02 -0.66 -8.31
N LEU A 277 23.22 -1.92 -8.70
CA LEU A 277 23.74 -2.95 -7.82
C LEU A 277 25.06 -2.46 -7.18
N GLY A 278 25.19 -2.64 -5.87
CA GLY A 278 26.39 -2.26 -5.11
C GLY A 278 26.40 -0.83 -4.54
N THR A 279 25.36 -0.01 -4.76
CA THR A 279 25.27 1.28 -4.09
C THR A 279 24.70 1.12 -2.67
N SER A 280 25.40 1.69 -1.68
CA SER A 280 24.88 1.73 -0.29
C SER A 280 23.59 2.54 -0.22
N PRO A 281 22.59 2.10 0.57
CA PRO A 281 21.38 2.88 0.80
C PRO A 281 21.75 4.22 1.45
N ALA A 282 21.12 5.30 0.99
CA ALA A 282 21.24 6.58 1.68
C ALA A 282 20.59 6.44 3.07
N ILE A 283 21.22 7.00 4.08
CA ILE A 283 20.62 7.10 5.41
C ILE A 283 19.43 8.05 5.30
N VAL A 284 18.24 7.54 5.60
CA VAL A 284 17.02 8.33 5.59
C VAL A 284 16.85 9.03 6.93
N LYS A 285 16.83 10.37 6.93
CA LYS A 285 16.52 11.16 8.13
C LYS A 285 15.01 11.38 8.23
N PHE A 286 14.35 10.40 8.82
CA PHE A 286 12.92 10.50 9.09
C PHE A 286 12.57 11.68 10.01
N PRO A 287 11.34 12.22 9.92
CA PRO A 287 10.81 13.18 10.88
C PRO A 287 10.91 12.67 12.33
N THR A 288 10.98 13.57 13.29
CA THR A 288 10.90 13.17 14.70
C THR A 288 9.47 12.72 15.06
N PRO A 289 9.27 11.95 16.12
CA PRO A 289 7.93 11.57 16.57
C PRO A 289 7.04 12.78 16.85
N GLU A 290 7.60 13.88 17.36
CA GLU A 290 6.90 15.12 17.64
C GLU A 290 6.45 15.82 16.34
N GLU A 291 7.31 15.89 15.33
CA GLU A 291 6.96 16.41 14.00
C GLU A 291 5.85 15.59 13.33
N VAL A 292 5.93 14.24 13.43
CA VAL A 292 4.85 13.39 12.93
C VAL A 292 3.55 13.62 13.71
N MET A 293 3.65 13.78 15.04
CA MET A 293 2.48 13.99 15.89
C MET A 293 1.76 15.31 15.59
N GLU A 294 2.50 16.37 15.26
CA GLU A 294 1.88 17.63 14.81
C GLU A 294 1.04 17.42 13.54
N VAL A 295 1.52 16.62 12.57
CA VAL A 295 0.76 16.28 11.36
C VAL A 295 -0.43 15.37 11.68
N VAL A 296 -0.28 14.41 12.60
CA VAL A 296 -1.38 13.53 13.05
C VAL A 296 -2.52 14.34 13.65
N LYS A 297 -2.24 15.46 14.32
CA LYS A 297 -3.24 16.37 14.92
C LYS A 297 -3.93 17.28 13.89
N CYS A 298 -3.31 17.56 12.74
CA CYS A 298 -3.93 18.36 11.70
C CYS A 298 -5.22 17.72 11.18
N THR A 299 -6.16 18.53 10.76
CA THR A 299 -7.45 18.08 10.21
C THR A 299 -7.44 17.98 8.68
N GLU A 300 -6.60 18.78 8.04
CA GLU A 300 -6.57 18.87 6.59
C GLU A 300 -5.54 17.90 5.97
N PRO A 301 -5.84 17.27 4.83
CA PRO A 301 -4.85 16.56 4.05
C PRO A 301 -3.83 17.52 3.44
N GLY A 302 -2.63 17.02 3.13
CA GLY A 302 -1.59 17.84 2.51
C GLY A 302 -0.19 17.24 2.63
N ASN A 303 0.78 17.99 2.10
CA ASN A 303 2.21 17.67 2.21
C ASN A 303 2.83 18.57 3.28
N TYR A 304 3.43 18.01 4.30
CA TYR A 304 3.99 18.66 5.49
C TYR A 304 5.51 18.51 5.58
#